data_31303decd9b9a1ea8097ffdb4250baa5
#
_entry.id   31303decd9b9a1ea8097ffdb4250baa5
#
_cell.length_a   1.000
_cell.length_b   1.000
_cell.length_c   1.000
_cell.angle_alpha   90.00
_cell.angle_beta   90.00
_cell.angle_gamma   90.00
#
_symmetry.space_group_name_H-M   'P 1'
#
loop_
_entity.id
_entity.type
_entity.pdbx_description
1 polymer ?
#
loop_
_entity_poly.entity_id
_entity_poly.type
_entity_poly.pdbx_seq_one_letter_code
_entity_poly.pdbx_strand_id
1 'polypeptide(L)'
;MELKFLNNFNMENNQEIIENAELNMIASVNHLETELAKIRAGKANPIMLKGVSVEYYGNMTPLNQVASISTPNAQTLSIQPWEKDLLEEIEKSIINSNLGLNPVNNGESILINVPPLTEERRLELTKLAKSESESAKVSIRNTRKDANNKIKGLDISDDLKSNLEIDSQELTDKYIKKVDEMFALKEKDILTL
;
A
#
# COMPACT_ATOMS: atom_id res chain seq x y z
N MET A 1 48.43 15.22 0.54
CA MET A 1 47.41 14.75 1.53
C MET A 1 46.04 15.34 1.22
N GLU A 2 45.94 16.62 0.80
CA GLU A 2 44.68 17.30 0.45
C GLU A 2 43.88 16.66 -0.70
N LEU A 3 44.55 16.23 -1.78
CA LEU A 3 43.87 15.58 -2.92
C LEU A 3 43.14 14.28 -2.59
N LYS A 4 43.63 13.51 -1.61
CA LYS A 4 42.94 12.29 -1.16
C LYS A 4 41.71 12.61 -0.30
N PHE A 5 41.75 13.69 0.49
CA PHE A 5 40.60 14.15 1.29
C PHE A 5 39.47 14.72 0.39
N LEU A 6 39.82 15.49 -0.62
CA LEU A 6 38.86 16.01 -1.62
C LEU A 6 38.19 14.90 -2.43
N ASN A 7 38.95 13.87 -2.84
CA ASN A 7 38.37 12.73 -3.57
C ASN A 7 37.41 11.89 -2.69
N ASN A 8 37.73 11.66 -1.42
CA ASN A 8 36.84 10.94 -0.52
C ASN A 8 35.55 11.75 -0.22
N PHE A 9 35.68 13.04 0.02
CA PHE A 9 34.53 13.94 0.27
C PHE A 9 33.59 14.03 -0.94
N ASN A 10 34.15 14.06 -2.15
CA ASN A 10 33.35 14.04 -3.39
C ASN A 10 32.71 12.69 -3.65
N MET A 11 33.34 11.57 -3.28
CA MET A 11 32.73 10.24 -3.43
C MET A 11 31.56 10.02 -2.47
N GLU A 12 31.66 10.48 -1.22
CA GLU A 12 30.55 10.44 -0.24
C GLU A 12 29.36 11.27 -0.72
N ASN A 13 29.59 12.48 -1.26
CA ASN A 13 28.52 13.36 -1.75
C ASN A 13 27.84 12.80 -3.02
N ASN A 14 28.57 12.08 -3.88
CA ASN A 14 28.04 11.45 -5.09
C ASN A 14 27.11 10.28 -4.76
N GLN A 15 27.52 9.46 -3.80
CA GLN A 15 26.75 8.30 -3.34
C GLN A 15 25.47 8.73 -2.62
N GLU A 16 25.54 9.81 -1.86
CA GLU A 16 24.40 10.40 -1.16
C GLU A 16 23.27 10.85 -2.12
N ILE A 17 23.60 11.35 -3.33
CA ILE A 17 22.59 11.75 -4.31
C ILE A 17 21.80 10.54 -4.80
N ILE A 18 22.48 9.43 -5.10
CA ILE A 18 21.84 8.19 -5.55
C ILE A 18 21.02 7.55 -4.45
N GLU A 19 21.55 7.49 -3.21
CA GLU A 19 20.85 6.97 -2.05
C GLU A 19 19.58 7.80 -1.74
N ASN A 20 19.67 9.13 -1.79
CA ASN A 20 18.51 10.00 -1.61
C ASN A 20 17.47 9.82 -2.73
N ALA A 21 17.92 9.60 -3.98
CA ALA A 21 17.01 9.27 -5.06
C ALA A 21 16.31 7.93 -4.83
N GLU A 22 17.04 6.91 -4.39
CA GLU A 22 16.47 5.60 -4.07
C GLU A 22 15.44 5.70 -2.93
N LEU A 23 15.74 6.44 -1.85
CA LEU A 23 14.80 6.67 -0.75
C LEU A 23 13.50 7.33 -1.21
N ASN A 24 13.58 8.33 -2.08
CA ASN A 24 12.41 9.01 -2.64
C ASN A 24 11.58 8.09 -3.57
N MET A 25 12.25 7.22 -4.34
CA MET A 25 11.57 6.21 -5.17
C MET A 25 10.88 5.17 -4.30
N ILE A 26 11.52 4.71 -3.21
CA ILE A 26 10.91 3.82 -2.21
C ILE A 26 9.69 4.47 -1.58
N ALA A 27 9.76 5.74 -1.20
CA ALA A 27 8.63 6.48 -0.63
C ALA A 27 7.46 6.54 -1.63
N SER A 28 7.73 6.74 -2.93
CA SER A 28 6.71 6.76 -3.98
C SER A 28 6.04 5.39 -4.15
N VAL A 29 6.80 4.29 -4.07
CA VAL A 29 6.26 2.92 -4.13
C VAL A 29 5.42 2.60 -2.88
N ASN A 30 5.88 2.97 -1.68
CA ASN A 30 5.15 2.74 -0.44
C ASN A 30 3.83 3.55 -0.41
N HIS A 31 3.84 4.76 -0.98
CA HIS A 31 2.62 5.55 -1.14
C HIS A 31 1.64 4.83 -2.08
N LEU A 32 2.10 4.34 -3.23
CA LEU A 32 1.29 3.56 -4.15
C LEU A 32 0.70 2.31 -3.48
N GLU A 33 1.49 1.58 -2.69
CA GLU A 33 1.02 0.41 -1.95
C GLU A 33 -0.14 0.78 -1.03
N THR A 34 -0.03 1.91 -0.33
CA THR A 34 -1.08 2.43 0.55
C THR A 34 -2.35 2.80 -0.23
N GLU A 35 -2.22 3.46 -1.39
CA GLU A 35 -3.37 3.84 -2.21
C GLU A 35 -4.04 2.60 -2.84
N LEU A 36 -3.25 1.64 -3.35
CA LEU A 36 -3.79 0.38 -3.87
C LEU A 36 -4.49 -0.45 -2.78
N ALA A 37 -4.02 -0.39 -1.53
CA ALA A 37 -4.69 -1.07 -0.41
C ALA A 37 -6.08 -0.49 -0.10
N LYS A 38 -6.31 0.80 -0.34
CA LYS A 38 -7.62 1.46 -0.19
C LYS A 38 -8.63 0.99 -1.24
N ILE A 39 -8.17 0.55 -2.41
CA ILE A 39 -9.02 0.05 -3.50
C ILE A 39 -9.51 -1.36 -3.12
N ARG A 40 -10.78 -1.45 -2.69
CA ARG A 40 -11.39 -2.70 -2.25
C ARG A 40 -11.94 -3.47 -3.46
N ALA A 41 -11.41 -4.66 -3.69
CA ALA A 41 -11.79 -5.53 -4.83
C ALA A 41 -13.09 -6.34 -4.61
N GLY A 42 -13.89 -6.01 -3.59
CA GLY A 42 -15.14 -6.75 -3.29
C GLY A 42 -14.91 -8.11 -2.64
N LYS A 43 -13.68 -8.44 -2.26
CA LYS A 43 -13.36 -9.64 -1.47
C LYS A 43 -13.43 -9.34 0.02
N ALA A 44 -13.92 -10.29 0.77
CA ALA A 44 -13.92 -10.26 2.22
C ALA A 44 -12.48 -10.24 2.75
N ASN A 45 -12.14 -9.23 3.55
CA ASN A 45 -10.81 -9.09 4.14
C ASN A 45 -10.96 -8.64 5.60
N PRO A 46 -10.30 -9.29 6.57
CA PRO A 46 -10.31 -8.88 7.97
C PRO A 46 -9.93 -7.41 8.21
N ILE A 47 -9.10 -6.83 7.32
CA ILE A 47 -8.71 -5.41 7.38
C ILE A 47 -9.93 -4.46 7.27
N MET A 48 -11.04 -4.91 6.69
CA MET A 48 -12.29 -4.12 6.60
C MET A 48 -12.84 -3.77 7.98
N LEU A 49 -12.54 -4.56 9.00
CA LEU A 49 -13.00 -4.40 10.37
C LEU A 49 -11.96 -3.75 11.31
N LYS A 50 -10.80 -3.34 10.77
CA LYS A 50 -9.67 -2.80 11.57
C LYS A 50 -10.01 -1.54 12.38
N GLY A 51 -11.07 -0.81 12.01
CA GLY A 51 -11.51 0.39 12.74
C GLY A 51 -12.65 0.15 13.72
N VAL A 52 -13.15 -1.08 13.82
CA VAL A 52 -14.27 -1.41 14.70
C VAL A 52 -13.76 -1.67 16.11
N SER A 53 -14.34 -0.95 17.09
CA SER A 53 -14.13 -1.17 18.52
C SER A 53 -15.42 -1.56 19.17
N VAL A 54 -15.36 -2.46 20.13
CA VAL A 54 -16.49 -3.03 20.86
C VAL A 54 -16.36 -2.67 22.34
N GLU A 55 -17.45 -2.39 23.01
CA GLU A 55 -17.44 -2.19 24.45
C GLU A 55 -17.26 -3.54 25.14
N TYR A 56 -16.15 -3.67 25.85
CA TYR A 56 -15.78 -4.87 26.59
C TYR A 56 -15.43 -4.49 28.01
N TYR A 57 -16.25 -4.92 28.99
CA TYR A 57 -16.13 -4.56 30.41
C TYR A 57 -15.97 -3.04 30.66
N GLY A 58 -16.76 -2.22 29.94
CA GLY A 58 -16.75 -0.76 30.09
C GLY A 58 -15.58 -0.06 29.37
N ASN A 59 -14.78 -0.78 28.57
CA ASN A 59 -13.68 -0.22 27.78
C ASN A 59 -13.89 -0.47 26.29
N MET A 60 -13.57 0.53 25.45
CA MET A 60 -13.57 0.38 24.00
C MET A 60 -12.36 -0.44 23.55
N THR A 61 -12.58 -1.68 23.16
CA THR A 61 -11.54 -2.65 22.78
C THR A 61 -11.62 -2.94 21.28
N PRO A 62 -10.49 -2.95 20.55
CA PRO A 62 -10.48 -3.32 19.14
C PRO A 62 -11.03 -4.73 18.91
N LEU A 63 -11.86 -4.90 17.86
CA LEU A 63 -12.57 -6.16 17.58
C LEU A 63 -11.64 -7.38 17.47
N ASN A 64 -10.42 -7.20 16.95
CA ASN A 64 -9.42 -8.26 16.82
C ASN A 64 -8.86 -8.77 18.15
N GLN A 65 -9.13 -8.09 19.27
CA GLN A 65 -8.72 -8.51 20.63
C GLN A 65 -9.80 -9.28 21.37
N VAL A 66 -11.05 -9.23 20.92
CA VAL A 66 -12.20 -9.88 21.56
C VAL A 66 -12.82 -10.97 20.71
N ALA A 67 -12.43 -11.08 19.43
CA ALA A 67 -12.95 -12.06 18.49
C ALA A 67 -11.88 -12.54 17.48
N SER A 68 -12.02 -13.78 17.02
CA SER A 68 -11.30 -14.31 15.88
C SER A 68 -12.01 -13.94 14.58
N ILE A 69 -11.29 -13.33 13.65
CA ILE A 69 -11.84 -12.92 12.35
C ILE A 69 -11.23 -13.82 11.26
N SER A 70 -12.07 -14.54 10.54
CA SER A 70 -11.69 -15.44 9.46
C SER A 70 -12.49 -15.15 8.19
N THR A 71 -11.98 -15.66 7.06
CA THR A 71 -12.63 -15.57 5.74
C THR A 71 -12.88 -16.98 5.23
N PRO A 72 -14.02 -17.61 5.58
CA PRO A 72 -14.33 -18.96 5.15
C PRO A 72 -14.45 -19.07 3.62
N ASN A 73 -14.81 -18.00 2.94
CA ASN A 73 -14.81 -17.89 1.48
C ASN A 73 -14.47 -16.45 1.05
N ALA A 74 -14.32 -16.24 -0.27
CA ALA A 74 -13.90 -14.95 -0.82
C ALA A 74 -14.88 -13.78 -0.55
N GLN A 75 -16.11 -14.05 -0.14
CA GLN A 75 -17.19 -13.05 0.01
C GLN A 75 -17.74 -12.99 1.43
N THR A 76 -17.27 -13.83 2.35
CA THR A 76 -17.82 -13.90 3.70
C THR A 76 -16.74 -13.69 4.74
N LEU A 77 -16.96 -12.74 5.65
CA LEU A 77 -16.21 -12.62 6.89
C LEU A 77 -16.97 -13.38 7.98
N SER A 78 -16.27 -14.16 8.77
CA SER A 78 -16.77 -14.81 9.97
C SER A 78 -16.06 -14.24 11.19
N ILE A 79 -16.83 -13.71 12.13
CA ILE A 79 -16.34 -13.14 13.37
C ILE A 79 -16.83 -14.05 14.49
N GLN A 80 -15.91 -14.74 15.12
CA GLN A 80 -16.21 -15.63 16.24
C GLN A 80 -15.69 -15.00 17.53
N PRO A 81 -16.57 -14.48 18.38
CA PRO A 81 -16.17 -13.91 19.67
C PRO A 81 -15.66 -15.00 20.61
N TRP A 82 -14.83 -14.65 21.53
CA TRP A 82 -14.28 -15.56 22.54
C TRP A 82 -15.32 -15.82 23.65
N GLU A 83 -16.20 -14.85 23.87
CA GLU A 83 -17.33 -14.92 24.78
C GLU A 83 -18.63 -14.70 24.00
N LYS A 84 -19.61 -15.62 24.13
CA LYS A 84 -20.86 -15.56 23.36
C LYS A 84 -21.70 -14.33 23.66
N ASP A 85 -21.57 -13.79 24.84
CA ASP A 85 -22.34 -12.61 25.30
C ASP A 85 -21.95 -11.33 24.52
N LEU A 86 -20.77 -11.32 23.85
CA LEU A 86 -20.31 -10.21 23.02
C LEU A 86 -20.95 -10.16 21.63
N LEU A 87 -21.71 -11.20 21.21
CA LEU A 87 -22.30 -11.26 19.86
C LEU A 87 -23.15 -10.03 19.55
N GLU A 88 -24.05 -9.65 20.45
CA GLU A 88 -24.93 -8.50 20.24
C GLU A 88 -24.19 -7.17 20.22
N GLU A 89 -23.18 -7.00 21.07
CA GLU A 89 -22.38 -5.77 21.12
C GLU A 89 -21.47 -5.64 19.89
N ILE A 90 -20.92 -6.75 19.41
CA ILE A 90 -20.14 -6.77 18.16
C ILE A 90 -21.02 -6.41 16.96
N GLU A 91 -22.23 -7.00 16.88
CA GLU A 91 -23.21 -6.72 15.83
C GLU A 91 -23.57 -5.24 15.80
N LYS A 92 -23.94 -4.66 16.95
CA LYS A 92 -24.24 -3.23 17.09
C LYS A 92 -23.05 -2.34 16.69
N SER A 93 -21.85 -2.69 17.13
CA SER A 93 -20.64 -1.93 16.84
C SER A 93 -20.31 -1.92 15.34
N ILE A 94 -20.52 -3.03 14.63
CA ILE A 94 -20.34 -3.12 13.18
C ILE A 94 -21.37 -2.25 12.46
N ILE A 95 -22.63 -2.29 12.85
CA ILE A 95 -23.70 -1.46 12.27
C ILE A 95 -23.38 0.03 12.49
N ASN A 96 -23.00 0.41 13.70
CA ASN A 96 -22.68 1.79 14.08
C ASN A 96 -21.41 2.32 13.40
N SER A 97 -20.53 1.44 12.95
CA SER A 97 -19.29 1.84 12.24
C SER A 97 -19.51 2.40 10.82
N ASN A 98 -20.75 2.37 10.32
CA ASN A 98 -21.14 2.86 8.98
C ASN A 98 -20.27 2.32 7.83
N LEU A 99 -19.76 1.10 7.97
CA LEU A 99 -18.94 0.44 6.94
C LEU A 99 -19.77 -0.07 5.74
N GLY A 100 -21.10 0.06 5.80
CA GLY A 100 -22.02 -0.49 4.80
C GLY A 100 -22.05 -2.03 4.80
N LEU A 101 -21.71 -2.63 5.91
CA LEU A 101 -21.70 -4.08 6.11
C LEU A 101 -22.96 -4.50 6.88
N ASN A 102 -23.60 -5.59 6.43
CA ASN A 102 -24.76 -6.16 7.09
C ASN A 102 -24.33 -7.43 7.85
N PRO A 103 -24.12 -7.35 9.18
CA PRO A 103 -23.82 -8.52 9.99
C PRO A 103 -25.06 -9.39 10.15
N VAL A 104 -24.88 -10.70 10.15
CA VAL A 104 -25.91 -11.71 10.44
C VAL A 104 -25.40 -12.56 11.59
N ASN A 105 -26.10 -12.51 12.72
CA ASN A 105 -25.78 -13.30 13.89
C ASN A 105 -26.45 -14.67 13.80
N ASN A 106 -25.67 -15.75 13.89
CA ASN A 106 -26.17 -17.12 13.90
C ASN A 106 -26.14 -17.80 15.27
N GLY A 107 -25.88 -17.02 16.35
CA GLY A 107 -25.82 -17.50 17.74
C GLY A 107 -24.47 -18.08 18.16
N GLU A 108 -23.53 -18.27 17.24
CA GLU A 108 -22.17 -18.73 17.52
C GLU A 108 -21.10 -17.79 16.93
N SER A 109 -21.43 -17.17 15.81
CA SER A 109 -20.57 -16.24 15.09
C SER A 109 -21.40 -15.20 14.35
N ILE A 110 -20.74 -14.10 13.97
CA ILE A 110 -21.34 -13.08 13.11
C ILE A 110 -20.77 -13.27 11.70
N LEU A 111 -21.67 -13.48 10.75
CA LEU A 111 -21.33 -13.60 9.33
C LEU A 111 -21.61 -12.27 8.64
N ILE A 112 -20.63 -11.79 7.88
CA ILE A 112 -20.79 -10.60 7.05
C ILE A 112 -20.59 -11.00 5.59
N ASN A 113 -21.66 -10.87 4.80
CA ASN A 113 -21.56 -11.11 3.36
C ASN A 113 -21.18 -9.82 2.64
N VAL A 114 -20.06 -9.87 1.90
CA VAL A 114 -19.59 -8.78 1.05
C VAL A 114 -20.14 -9.04 -0.36
N PRO A 115 -21.08 -8.21 -0.87
CA PRO A 115 -21.64 -8.42 -2.19
C PRO A 115 -20.56 -8.31 -3.27
N PRO A 116 -20.63 -9.15 -4.33
CA PRO A 116 -19.69 -9.06 -5.43
C PRO A 116 -19.83 -7.71 -6.14
N LEU A 117 -18.72 -7.17 -6.62
CA LEU A 117 -18.72 -5.97 -7.43
C LEU A 117 -19.36 -6.25 -8.81
N THR A 118 -20.10 -5.28 -9.33
CA THR A 118 -20.55 -5.30 -10.73
C THR A 118 -19.34 -5.19 -11.66
N GLU A 119 -19.46 -5.66 -12.90
CA GLU A 119 -18.41 -5.51 -13.91
C GLU A 119 -18.02 -4.06 -14.15
N GLU A 120 -19.02 -3.17 -14.21
CA GLU A 120 -18.79 -1.73 -14.34
C GLU A 120 -17.93 -1.18 -13.20
N ARG A 121 -18.26 -1.55 -11.94
CA ARG A 121 -17.50 -1.10 -10.78
C ARG A 121 -16.08 -1.65 -10.76
N ARG A 122 -15.86 -2.87 -11.22
CA ARG A 122 -14.51 -3.44 -11.38
C ARG A 122 -13.68 -2.66 -12.39
N LEU A 123 -14.27 -2.28 -13.53
CA LEU A 123 -13.60 -1.46 -14.54
C LEU A 123 -13.25 -0.06 -14.01
N GLU A 124 -14.13 0.55 -13.22
CA GLU A 124 -13.83 1.83 -12.57
C GLU A 124 -12.66 1.71 -11.59
N LEU A 125 -12.64 0.66 -10.75
CA LEU A 125 -11.57 0.44 -9.80
C LEU A 125 -10.24 0.12 -10.50
N THR A 126 -10.27 -0.60 -11.62
CA THR A 126 -9.07 -0.83 -12.45
C THR A 126 -8.53 0.46 -13.04
N LYS A 127 -9.41 1.35 -13.53
CA LYS A 127 -9.00 2.68 -14.01
C LYS A 127 -8.38 3.51 -12.89
N LEU A 128 -8.96 3.48 -11.69
CA LEU A 128 -8.41 4.18 -10.53
C LEU A 128 -7.02 3.62 -10.16
N ALA A 129 -6.87 2.30 -10.06
CA ALA A 129 -5.59 1.66 -9.77
C ALA A 129 -4.52 2.01 -10.82
N LYS A 130 -4.91 2.09 -12.10
CA LYS A 130 -4.02 2.50 -13.19
C LYS A 130 -3.59 3.96 -13.03
N SER A 131 -4.52 4.85 -12.70
CA SER A 131 -4.23 6.28 -12.47
C SER A 131 -3.22 6.46 -11.34
N GLU A 132 -3.39 5.75 -10.22
CA GLU A 132 -2.45 5.80 -9.09
C GLU A 132 -1.06 5.25 -9.48
N SER A 133 -1.03 4.18 -10.27
CA SER A 133 0.24 3.61 -10.76
C SER A 133 0.98 4.55 -11.68
N GLU A 134 0.27 5.24 -12.60
CA GLU A 134 0.89 6.25 -13.46
C GLU A 134 1.38 7.47 -12.66
N SER A 135 0.65 7.89 -11.64
CA SER A 135 1.08 8.96 -10.72
C SER A 135 2.39 8.59 -10.01
N ALA A 136 2.51 7.36 -9.52
CA ALA A 136 3.73 6.86 -8.92
C ALA A 136 4.92 6.83 -9.91
N LYS A 137 4.69 6.39 -11.15
CA LYS A 137 5.73 6.43 -12.21
C LYS A 137 6.18 7.85 -12.54
N VAL A 138 5.25 8.81 -12.56
CA VAL A 138 5.58 10.24 -12.74
C VAL A 138 6.46 10.73 -11.59
N SER A 139 6.14 10.38 -10.35
CA SER A 139 6.95 10.72 -9.17
C SER A 139 8.37 10.16 -9.28
N ILE A 140 8.51 8.87 -9.66
CA ILE A 140 9.81 8.21 -9.86
C ILE A 140 10.62 8.91 -10.96
N ARG A 141 9.99 9.25 -12.10
CA ARG A 141 10.67 9.99 -13.18
C ARG A 141 11.09 11.38 -12.76
N ASN A 142 10.31 12.08 -11.94
CA ASN A 142 10.67 13.39 -11.38
C ASN A 142 11.87 13.25 -10.44
N THR A 143 11.88 12.26 -9.56
CA THR A 143 13.02 11.97 -8.68
C THR A 143 14.31 11.74 -9.48
N ARG A 144 14.24 10.96 -10.57
CA ARG A 144 15.39 10.79 -11.47
C ARG A 144 15.85 12.12 -12.08
N LYS A 145 14.91 12.93 -12.57
CA LYS A 145 15.22 14.24 -13.15
C LYS A 145 15.95 15.13 -12.15
N ASP A 146 15.49 15.14 -10.90
CA ASP A 146 16.10 15.93 -9.84
C ASP A 146 17.50 15.40 -9.47
N ALA A 147 17.67 14.08 -9.41
CA ALA A 147 18.99 13.46 -9.22
C ALA A 147 19.95 13.83 -10.35
N ASN A 148 19.54 13.70 -11.60
CA ASN A 148 20.36 14.04 -12.77
C ASN A 148 20.72 15.54 -12.81
N ASN A 149 19.81 16.43 -12.38
CA ASN A 149 20.12 17.86 -12.27
C ASN A 149 21.19 18.13 -11.20
N LYS A 150 21.14 17.42 -10.06
CA LYS A 150 22.17 17.50 -9.02
C LYS A 150 23.52 16.96 -9.52
N ILE A 151 23.52 15.80 -10.21
CA ILE A 151 24.72 15.18 -10.79
C ILE A 151 25.40 16.14 -11.78
N LYS A 152 24.63 16.80 -12.64
CA LYS A 152 25.19 17.79 -13.60
C LYS A 152 25.84 18.99 -12.91
N GLY A 153 25.36 19.39 -11.74
CA GLY A 153 25.92 20.47 -10.94
C GLY A 153 27.19 20.12 -10.16
N LEU A 154 27.57 18.82 -10.13
CA LEU A 154 28.80 18.39 -9.44
C LEU A 154 30.05 18.78 -10.24
N ASP A 155 31.12 19.14 -9.52
CA ASP A 155 32.45 19.39 -10.09
C ASP A 155 33.29 18.10 -10.12
N ILE A 156 32.90 17.19 -11.02
CA ILE A 156 33.51 15.86 -11.21
C ILE A 156 33.72 15.60 -12.70
N SER A 157 34.51 14.57 -13.05
CA SER A 157 34.76 14.20 -14.45
C SER A 157 33.45 13.76 -15.15
N ASP A 158 33.38 14.01 -16.46
CA ASP A 158 32.22 13.65 -17.28
C ASP A 158 31.96 12.14 -17.29
N ASP A 159 32.99 11.30 -17.20
CA ASP A 159 32.84 9.85 -17.07
C ASP A 159 32.13 9.44 -15.78
N LEU A 160 32.48 10.10 -14.66
CA LEU A 160 31.79 9.85 -13.38
C LEU A 160 30.34 10.33 -13.39
N LYS A 161 30.05 11.50 -14.02
CA LYS A 161 28.66 11.96 -14.20
C LYS A 161 27.84 10.95 -15.01
N SER A 162 28.43 10.46 -16.11
CA SER A 162 27.76 9.47 -16.96
C SER A 162 27.45 8.17 -16.21
N ASN A 163 28.37 7.68 -15.37
CA ASN A 163 28.14 6.50 -14.55
C ASN A 163 26.99 6.72 -13.53
N LEU A 164 26.98 7.85 -12.84
CA LEU A 164 25.90 8.20 -11.90
C LEU A 164 24.53 8.38 -12.60
N GLU A 165 24.51 8.91 -13.82
CA GLU A 165 23.29 8.99 -14.63
C GLU A 165 22.79 7.58 -15.03
N ILE A 166 23.70 6.64 -15.33
CA ILE A 166 23.37 5.23 -15.60
C ILE A 166 22.78 4.59 -14.34
N ASP A 167 23.43 4.74 -13.18
CA ASP A 167 22.94 4.20 -11.91
C ASP A 167 21.54 4.75 -11.57
N SER A 168 21.32 6.04 -11.78
CA SER A 168 20.00 6.69 -11.60
C SER A 168 18.94 6.13 -12.55
N GLN A 169 19.33 5.79 -13.79
CA GLN A 169 18.43 5.16 -14.75
C GLN A 169 18.11 3.72 -14.37
N GLU A 170 19.10 2.91 -13.94
CA GLU A 170 18.89 1.54 -13.49
C GLU A 170 17.95 1.47 -12.29
N LEU A 171 18.13 2.38 -11.32
CA LEU A 171 17.18 2.51 -10.18
C LEU A 171 15.77 2.85 -10.66
N THR A 172 15.65 3.78 -11.60
CA THR A 172 14.35 4.16 -12.16
C THR A 172 13.66 2.98 -12.81
N ASP A 173 14.36 2.20 -13.61
CA ASP A 173 13.82 1.03 -14.31
C ASP A 173 13.40 -0.07 -13.31
N LYS A 174 14.22 -0.29 -12.28
CA LYS A 174 13.91 -1.21 -11.16
C LYS A 174 12.59 -0.83 -10.48
N TYR A 175 12.40 0.44 -10.12
CA TYR A 175 11.21 0.88 -9.39
C TYR A 175 9.97 1.02 -10.29
N ILE A 176 10.11 1.40 -11.56
CA ILE A 176 9.01 1.36 -12.54
C ILE A 176 8.52 -0.08 -12.71
N LYS A 177 9.41 -1.05 -12.87
CA LYS A 177 9.05 -2.47 -12.95
C LYS A 177 8.29 -2.93 -11.71
N LYS A 178 8.72 -2.52 -10.52
CA LYS A 178 8.03 -2.83 -9.27
C LYS A 178 6.62 -2.25 -9.24
N VAL A 179 6.43 -1.01 -9.71
CA VAL A 179 5.10 -0.38 -9.85
C VAL A 179 4.21 -1.17 -10.81
N ASP A 180 4.75 -1.61 -11.96
CA ASP A 180 4.01 -2.40 -12.94
C ASP A 180 3.60 -3.77 -12.38
N GLU A 181 4.47 -4.44 -11.64
CA GLU A 181 4.17 -5.70 -10.97
C GLU A 181 3.06 -5.53 -9.91
N MET A 182 3.11 -4.46 -9.11
CA MET A 182 2.08 -4.16 -8.12
C MET A 182 0.74 -3.86 -8.78
N PHE A 183 0.72 -3.10 -9.87
CA PHE A 183 -0.50 -2.84 -10.64
C PHE A 183 -1.07 -4.12 -11.24
N ALA A 184 -0.26 -4.95 -11.88
CA ALA A 184 -0.71 -6.22 -12.48
C ALA A 184 -1.33 -7.17 -11.45
N LEU A 185 -0.72 -7.26 -10.25
CA LEU A 185 -1.27 -8.04 -9.15
C LEU A 185 -2.62 -7.49 -8.69
N LYS A 186 -2.73 -6.15 -8.57
CA LYS A 186 -3.97 -5.51 -8.15
C LYS A 186 -5.07 -5.62 -9.20
N GLU A 187 -4.74 -5.44 -10.46
CA GLU A 187 -5.67 -5.63 -11.58
C GLU A 187 -6.22 -7.05 -11.60
N LYS A 188 -5.36 -8.04 -11.49
CA LYS A 188 -5.76 -9.44 -11.37
C LYS A 188 -6.68 -9.66 -10.17
N ASP A 189 -6.38 -9.05 -9.02
CA ASP A 189 -7.20 -9.18 -7.81
C ASP A 189 -8.60 -8.54 -7.97
N ILE A 190 -8.71 -7.43 -8.70
CA ILE A 190 -9.99 -6.77 -9.00
C ILE A 190 -10.82 -7.58 -10.00
N LEU A 191 -10.19 -8.17 -11.02
CA LEU A 191 -10.86 -8.86 -12.12
C LEU A 191 -11.18 -10.33 -11.82
N THR A 192 -10.42 -11.01 -10.95
CA THR A 192 -10.72 -12.40 -10.55
C THR A 192 -11.84 -12.46 -9.51
N LEU A 193 -12.77 -13.35 -9.77
CA LEU A 193 -13.86 -13.73 -8.86
C LEU A 193 -13.34 -14.56 -7.69
#